data_ff6f135d3614fc9f2a5d55d3823dac5c
#
_entry.id   ff6f135d3614fc9f2a5d55d3823dac5c
#
_cell.length_a   1.000
_cell.length_b   1.000
_cell.length_c   1.000
_cell.angle_alpha   90.00
_cell.angle_beta   90.00
_cell.angle_gamma   90.00
#
_symmetry.space_group_name_H-M   'P 1'
#
loop_
_entity.id
_entity.type
_entity.pdbx_description
1 polymer ?
#
loop_
_entity_poly.entity_id
_entity_poly.type
_entity_poly.pdbx_seq_one_letter_code
_entity_poly.pdbx_strand_id
1 'polypeptide(L)' 'MPLTMARTGEVNTIKKVGGKEETRRFLENLGFVIGGCVTVVSEIGGNMIVNVKESRVAINKELANKIMI' A
#
# COMPACT_ATOMS: atom_id res chain seq x y z
N MET A 1 -10.25 -3.53 4.67
CA MET A 1 -9.82 -2.39 5.49
C MET A 1 -8.68 -1.67 4.81
N PRO A 2 -8.49 -0.37 5.06
CA PRO A 2 -7.38 0.34 4.42
C PRO A 2 -6.02 -0.10 4.95
N LEU A 3 -4.99 0.03 4.13
CA LEU A 3 -3.63 -0.34 4.48
C LEU A 3 -3.11 0.39 5.72
N THR A 4 -3.60 1.60 5.97
CA THR A 4 -3.24 2.36 7.16
C THR A 4 -3.60 1.67 8.47
N MET A 5 -4.47 0.68 8.42
CA MET A 5 -4.90 -0.10 9.59
C MET A 5 -4.11 -1.40 9.75
N ALA A 6 -3.21 -1.68 8.82
CA ALA A 6 -2.42 -2.91 8.87
C ALA A 6 -1.38 -2.86 9.99
N ARG A 7 -1.11 -4.03 10.58
CA ARG A 7 -0.05 -4.15 11.58
C ARG A 7 1.31 -4.28 10.90
N THR A 8 2.30 -3.65 11.50
CA THR A 8 3.67 -3.75 11.03
C THR A 8 4.15 -5.20 11.04
N GLY A 9 4.75 -5.63 9.94
CA GLY A 9 5.31 -6.97 9.81
C GLY A 9 4.36 -8.05 9.33
N GLU A 10 3.06 -7.75 9.24
CA GLU A 10 2.09 -8.72 8.71
C GLU A 10 1.98 -8.61 7.20
N VAL A 11 1.93 -9.77 6.54
CA VAL A 11 1.70 -9.83 5.10
C VAL A 11 0.21 -9.75 4.85
N ASN A 12 -0.19 -8.83 3.98
CA ASN A 12 -1.59 -8.64 3.62
C ASN A 12 -1.77 -8.80 2.11
N THR A 13 -2.94 -9.28 1.72
CA THR A 13 -3.31 -9.38 0.31
C THR A 13 -4.10 -8.14 -0.09
N ILE A 14 -3.71 -7.51 -1.19
CA ILE A 14 -4.40 -6.33 -1.70
C ILE A 14 -5.71 -6.78 -2.35
N LYS A 15 -6.83 -6.26 -1.83
CA LYS A 15 -8.17 -6.60 -2.31
C LYS A 15 -8.69 -5.59 -3.31
N LYS A 16 -8.30 -4.34 -3.16
CA LYS A 16 -8.76 -3.26 -4.02
C LYS A 16 -7.81 -2.07 -3.93
N VAL A 17 -7.67 -1.36 -5.04
CA VAL A 17 -6.94 -0.10 -5.09
C VAL A 17 -7.94 0.96 -5.55
N GLY A 18 -8.24 1.93 -4.68
CA GLY A 18 -9.21 2.98 -4.95
C GLY A 18 -8.60 4.25 -5.48
N GLY A 19 -9.43 5.28 -5.55
CA GLY A 19 -9.01 6.60 -6.00
C GLY A 19 -9.28 6.82 -7.48
N LYS A 20 -8.82 7.96 -7.97
CA LYS A 20 -8.96 8.32 -9.38
C LYS A 20 -8.06 7.44 -10.23
N GLU A 21 -8.36 7.35 -11.53
CA GLU A 21 -7.60 6.50 -12.44
C GLU A 21 -6.10 6.78 -12.39
N GLU A 22 -5.71 8.04 -12.36
CA GLU A 22 -4.30 8.43 -12.29
C GLU A 22 -3.62 7.89 -11.04
N THR A 23 -4.30 7.99 -9.89
CA THR A 23 -3.80 7.49 -8.62
C THR A 23 -3.67 5.97 -8.65
N ARG A 24 -4.67 5.28 -9.18
CA ARG A 24 -4.63 3.83 -9.30
C ARG A 24 -3.48 3.37 -10.18
N ARG A 25 -3.27 4.03 -11.31
CA ARG A 25 -2.15 3.71 -12.21
C ARG A 25 -0.81 3.94 -11.53
N PHE A 26 -0.70 5.04 -10.80
CA PHE A 26 0.52 5.33 -10.06
C PHE A 26 0.82 4.22 -9.05
N LEU A 27 -0.18 3.81 -8.28
CA LEU A 27 -0.01 2.75 -7.28
C LEU A 27 0.26 1.40 -7.94
N GLU A 28 -0.41 1.09 -9.05
CA GLU A 28 -0.17 -0.15 -9.79
C GLU A 28 1.26 -0.20 -10.32
N ASN A 29 1.78 0.92 -10.81
CA ASN A 29 3.15 1.00 -11.30
C ASN A 29 4.17 0.77 -10.19
N LEU A 30 3.83 1.10 -8.96
CA LEU A 30 4.67 0.79 -7.80
C LEU A 30 4.57 -0.67 -7.37
N GLY A 31 3.57 -1.39 -7.86
CA GLY A 31 3.37 -2.80 -7.53
C GLY A 31 2.12 -3.11 -6.71
N PHE A 32 1.32 -2.10 -6.37
CA PHE A 32 0.09 -2.31 -5.62
C PHE A 32 -1.02 -2.78 -6.54
N VAL A 33 -1.08 -4.08 -6.76
CA VAL A 33 -2.07 -4.70 -7.65
C VAL A 33 -2.97 -5.65 -6.86
N ILE A 34 -4.21 -5.82 -7.33
CA ILE A 34 -5.17 -6.72 -6.69
C ILE A 34 -4.61 -8.14 -6.70
N GLY A 35 -4.66 -8.79 -5.55
CA GLY A 35 -4.11 -10.13 -5.37
C GLY A 35 -2.63 -10.15 -4.97
N GLY A 36 -1.95 -9.00 -5.07
CA GLY A 36 -0.56 -8.89 -4.65
C GLY A 36 -0.44 -8.83 -3.14
N CYS A 37 0.76 -9.10 -2.63
CA CYS A 37 1.05 -9.03 -1.20
C CYS A 37 1.73 -7.73 -0.85
N VAL A 38 1.41 -7.18 0.31
CA VAL A 38 2.01 -5.97 0.83
C VAL A 38 2.26 -6.12 2.34
N THR A 39 3.41 -5.64 2.79
CA THR A 39 3.78 -5.68 4.20
C THR A 39 4.18 -4.28 4.64
N VAL A 40 3.59 -3.78 5.73
CA VAL A 40 3.99 -2.50 6.30
C VAL A 40 5.25 -2.75 7.13
N VAL A 41 6.31 -2.04 6.80
CA VAL A 41 7.61 -2.17 7.49
C VAL A 41 7.70 -1.18 8.65
N SER A 42 7.31 0.07 8.41
CA SER A 42 7.35 1.11 9.45
C SER A 42 6.51 2.31 9.04
N GLU A 43 6.32 3.24 9.97
CA GLU A 43 5.70 4.54 9.72
C GLU A 43 6.67 5.61 10.17
N ILE A 44 6.89 6.60 9.32
CA ILE A 44 7.77 7.72 9.63
C ILE A 44 7.10 9.02 9.19
N GLY A 45 6.77 9.88 10.15
CA GLY A 45 6.28 11.23 9.86
C GLY A 45 5.10 11.33 8.92
N GLY A 46 4.11 10.49 8.99
CA GLY A 46 2.96 10.53 8.11
C GLY A 46 3.12 9.74 6.82
N ASN A 47 4.27 9.10 6.63
CA ASN A 47 4.52 8.19 5.52
C ASN A 47 4.58 6.75 6.02
N MET A 48 4.18 5.82 5.16
CA MET A 48 4.29 4.40 5.44
C MET A 48 5.36 3.79 4.54
N ILE A 49 6.26 3.05 5.14
CA ILE A 49 7.28 2.30 4.41
C ILE A 49 6.76 0.88 4.27
N VAL A 50 6.61 0.44 3.04
CA VAL A 50 6.02 -0.88 2.76
C VAL A 50 6.88 -1.68 1.79
N ASN A 51 6.80 -3.00 1.91
CA ASN A 51 7.38 -3.91 0.93
C ASN A 51 6.26 -4.37 0.01
N VAL A 52 6.47 -4.23 -1.29
CA VAL A 52 5.56 -4.68 -2.32
C VAL A 52 6.37 -5.15 -3.53
N LYS A 53 6.06 -6.33 -4.05
CA LYS A 53 6.81 -6.93 -5.19
C LYS A 53 8.34 -6.88 -5.02
N GLU A 54 8.82 -7.31 -3.89
CA GLU A 54 10.25 -7.34 -3.56
C GLU A 54 10.92 -5.97 -3.52
N SER A 55 10.13 -4.90 -3.58
CA SER A 55 10.64 -3.53 -3.49
C SER A 55 10.14 -2.87 -2.23
N ARG A 56 10.94 -1.97 -1.70
CA ARG A 56 10.55 -1.16 -0.55
C ARG A 56 10.21 0.24 -1.04
N VAL A 57 8.98 0.68 -0.78
CA VAL A 57 8.52 2.00 -1.21
C VAL A 57 7.93 2.77 -0.04
N ALA A 58 7.99 4.09 -0.11
CA ALA A 58 7.36 4.97 0.86
C ALA A 58 6.15 5.63 0.21
N ILE A 59 5.01 5.57 0.87
CA ILE A 59 3.80 6.26 0.43
C ILE A 59 3.21 7.03 1.60
N ASN A 60 2.52 8.14 1.30
CA ASN A 60 1.87 8.88 2.35
C ASN A 60 0.59 8.16 2.78
N LYS A 61 0.02 8.57 3.93
CA LYS A 61 -1.18 7.92 4.46
C LYS A 61 -2.40 8.11 3.57
N GLU A 62 -2.46 9.21 2.83
CA GLU A 62 -3.55 9.46 1.90
C GLU A 62 -3.58 8.40 0.80
N LEU A 63 -2.43 8.08 0.24
CA LEU A 63 -2.31 7.01 -0.76
C LEU A 63 -2.56 5.64 -0.13
N ALA A 64 -2.02 5.40 1.05
CA ALA A 64 -2.22 4.13 1.76
C ALA A 64 -3.69 3.86 2.07
N ASN A 65 -4.47 4.91 2.35
CA ASN A 65 -5.90 4.78 2.59
C ASN A 65 -6.68 4.29 1.37
N LYS A 66 -6.12 4.40 0.18
CA LYS A 66 -6.77 3.96 -1.05
C LYS A 66 -6.51 2.49 -1.35
N ILE A 67 -5.60 1.87 -0.63
CA ILE A 67 -5.27 0.45 -0.79
C ILE A 67 -6.06 -0.34 0.25
N MET A 68 -6.94 -1.23 -0.22
CA MET A 68 -7.76 -2.07 0.65
C MET A 68 -7.13 -3.46 0.78
N ILE A 69 -7.08 -3.93 2.00
CA ILE A 69 -6.55 -5.24 2.33
C ILE A 69 -7.57 -6.10 3.05
#